data_13f38b8498965066d636bc1dd8a83653
#
_entry.id   13f38b8498965066d636bc1dd8a83653
#
_cell.length_a   1.000
_cell.length_b   1.000
_cell.length_c   1.000
_cell.angle_alpha   90.00
_cell.angle_beta   90.00
_cell.angle_gamma   90.00
#
_symmetry.space_group_name_H-M   'P 1'
#
loop_
_entity.id
_entity.type
_entity.pdbx_description
1 polymer ?
#
loop_
_entity_poly.entity_id
_entity_poly.type
_entity_poly.pdbx_seq_one_letter_code
_entity_poly.pdbx_strand_id
1 'polypeptide(L)'
;MRPLSVVVAQSNSKTAEMLEKSLYNHFRVVHLAGDVDALRLAIPRFRADVAIIDLELAALSEVQQLKQEFAATTIVCTHRLADETMWANALAAGAIDCCYASDVRAIVLAASQTKPLSHAHAA
;
A
#
# COMPACT_ATOMS: atom_id res chain seq x y z
N MET A 1 8.67 6.61 14.91
CA MET A 1 8.78 6.21 13.49
C MET A 1 8.86 4.70 13.38
N ARG A 2 8.07 4.12 12.53
CA ARG A 2 8.08 2.66 12.31
C ARG A 2 9.15 2.31 11.27
N PRO A 3 9.90 1.22 11.45
CA PRO A 3 10.98 0.84 10.54
C PRO A 3 10.46 0.15 9.27
N LEU A 4 9.37 0.62 8.72
CA LEU A 4 8.76 0.06 7.52
C LEU A 4 9.07 0.90 6.29
N SER A 5 9.26 0.22 5.17
CA SER A 5 9.38 0.85 3.86
C SER A 5 8.03 0.75 3.15
N VAL A 6 7.54 1.87 2.66
CA VAL A 6 6.20 1.98 2.07
C VAL A 6 6.31 2.54 0.66
N VAL A 7 5.63 1.92 -0.28
CA VAL A 7 5.48 2.45 -1.64
C VAL A 7 4.01 2.82 -1.83
N VAL A 8 3.77 4.02 -2.37
CA VAL A 8 2.43 4.56 -2.57
C VAL A 8 2.17 4.75 -4.06
N ALA A 9 1.09 4.18 -4.55
CA ALA A 9 0.64 4.35 -5.93
C ALA A 9 -0.76 4.97 -5.92
N GLN A 10 -0.85 6.23 -6.37
CA GLN A 10 -2.10 6.99 -6.40
C GLN A 10 -2.31 7.58 -7.79
N SER A 11 -3.55 7.57 -8.26
CA SER A 11 -3.90 8.15 -9.54
C SER A 11 -3.86 9.67 -9.54
N ASN A 12 -4.15 10.29 -8.39
CA ASN A 12 -4.17 11.74 -8.24
C ASN A 12 -2.87 12.22 -7.61
N SER A 13 -2.14 13.10 -8.32
CA SER A 13 -0.84 13.57 -7.86
C SER A 13 -0.91 14.35 -6.54
N LYS A 14 -1.97 15.11 -6.33
CA LYS A 14 -2.12 15.86 -5.08
C LYS A 14 -2.36 14.92 -3.89
N THR A 15 -3.17 13.89 -4.10
CA THR A 15 -3.38 12.86 -3.09
C THR A 15 -2.08 12.12 -2.79
N ALA A 16 -1.31 11.80 -3.83
CA ALA A 16 -0.03 11.15 -3.67
C ALA A 16 0.93 11.98 -2.81
N GLU A 17 1.05 13.26 -3.11
CA GLU A 17 1.92 14.18 -2.36
C GLU A 17 1.46 14.32 -0.90
N MET A 18 0.16 14.45 -0.70
CA MET A 18 -0.41 14.57 0.65
C MET A 18 -0.11 13.32 1.48
N LEU A 19 -0.33 12.16 0.90
CA LEU A 19 -0.06 10.90 1.57
C LEU A 19 1.43 10.74 1.86
N GLU A 20 2.29 11.07 0.90
CA GLU A 20 3.73 10.99 1.10
C GLU A 20 4.15 11.80 2.31
N LYS A 21 3.75 13.06 2.37
CA LYS A 21 4.10 13.94 3.49
C LYS A 21 3.57 13.41 4.82
N SER A 22 2.33 12.96 4.83
CA SER A 22 1.71 12.45 6.05
C SER A 22 2.38 11.17 6.52
N LEU A 23 2.69 10.27 5.59
CA LEU A 23 3.27 8.98 5.92
C LEU A 23 4.73 9.09 6.38
N TYR A 24 5.47 10.10 5.96
CA TYR A 24 6.83 10.32 6.46
C TYR A 24 6.89 10.56 7.97
N ASN A 25 5.78 10.98 8.58
CA ASN A 25 5.71 11.13 10.03
C ASN A 25 5.60 9.80 10.75
N HIS A 26 5.31 8.71 10.03
CA HIS A 26 5.00 7.41 10.63
C HIS A 26 5.94 6.30 10.17
N PHE A 27 6.55 6.43 9.01
CA PHE A 27 7.34 5.36 8.42
C PHE A 27 8.72 5.85 8.01
N ARG A 28 9.67 4.92 8.04
CA ARG A 28 11.07 5.22 7.75
C ARG A 28 11.29 5.68 6.31
N VAL A 29 10.64 5.00 5.37
CA VAL A 29 10.85 5.23 3.94
C VAL A 29 9.49 5.25 3.26
N VAL A 30 9.26 6.27 2.43
CA VAL A 30 8.04 6.39 1.63
C VAL A 30 8.45 6.76 0.20
N HIS A 31 8.04 5.94 -0.77
CA HIS A 31 8.28 6.19 -2.18
C HIS A 31 6.98 6.28 -2.94
N LEU A 32 6.93 7.14 -3.94
CA LEU A 32 5.78 7.23 -4.84
C LEU A 32 6.04 6.45 -6.11
N ALA A 33 5.01 5.76 -6.60
CA ALA A 33 5.01 5.11 -7.90
C ALA A 33 3.86 5.68 -8.72
N GLY A 34 4.11 6.02 -9.97
CA GLY A 34 3.11 6.70 -10.81
C GLY A 34 2.10 5.76 -11.47
N ASP A 35 2.42 4.48 -11.59
CA ASP A 35 1.55 3.48 -12.19
C ASP A 35 1.90 2.09 -11.67
N VAL A 36 1.17 1.07 -12.15
CA VAL A 36 1.35 -0.31 -11.70
C VAL A 36 2.73 -0.84 -12.08
N ASP A 37 3.24 -0.49 -13.24
CA ASP A 37 4.56 -0.96 -13.68
C ASP A 37 5.66 -0.38 -12.80
N ALA A 38 5.57 0.90 -12.49
CA ALA A 38 6.51 1.55 -11.56
C ALA A 38 6.42 0.94 -10.17
N LEU A 39 5.20 0.63 -9.72
CA LEU A 39 4.98 -0.02 -8.43
C LEU A 39 5.63 -1.40 -8.39
N ARG A 40 5.47 -2.18 -9.45
CA ARG A 40 6.04 -3.53 -9.54
C ARG A 40 7.56 -3.51 -9.48
N LEU A 41 8.18 -2.48 -10.04
CA LEU A 41 9.63 -2.30 -9.96
C LEU A 41 10.07 -1.78 -8.58
N ALA A 42 9.28 -0.90 -7.99
CA ALA A 42 9.64 -0.26 -6.72
C ALA A 42 9.58 -1.23 -5.54
N ILE A 43 8.62 -2.16 -5.53
CA ILE A 43 8.44 -3.08 -4.41
C ILE A 43 9.74 -3.84 -4.10
N PRO A 44 10.36 -4.55 -5.04
CA PRO A 44 11.61 -5.25 -4.72
C PRO A 44 12.79 -4.29 -4.54
N ARG A 45 12.84 -3.21 -5.32
CA ARG A 45 13.95 -2.26 -5.26
C ARG A 45 14.10 -1.64 -3.89
N PHE A 46 13.01 -1.25 -3.27
CA PHE A 46 13.02 -0.60 -1.96
C PHE A 46 12.69 -1.56 -0.83
N ARG A 47 12.55 -2.84 -1.13
CA ARG A 47 12.15 -3.87 -0.16
C ARG A 47 10.93 -3.42 0.60
N ALA A 48 9.89 -3.06 -0.15
CA ALA A 48 8.68 -2.50 0.43
C ALA A 48 7.99 -3.50 1.35
N ASP A 49 7.79 -3.10 2.58
CA ASP A 49 6.99 -3.88 3.55
C ASP A 49 5.51 -3.70 3.27
N VAL A 50 5.14 -2.53 2.75
CA VAL A 50 3.76 -2.16 2.49
C VAL A 50 3.66 -1.49 1.12
N ALA A 51 2.64 -1.85 0.36
CA ALA A 51 2.26 -1.17 -0.87
C ALA A 51 0.85 -0.61 -0.69
N ILE A 52 0.71 0.70 -0.83
CA ILE A 52 -0.58 1.38 -0.75
C ILE A 52 -1.01 1.66 -2.18
N ILE A 53 -2.10 1.01 -2.61
CA ILE A 53 -2.50 0.97 -4.01
C ILE A 53 -3.90 1.54 -4.19
N ASP A 54 -3.99 2.57 -5.03
CA ASP A 54 -5.24 3.18 -5.42
C ASP A 54 -5.96 2.29 -6.43
N LEU A 55 -7.18 1.88 -6.09
CA LEU A 55 -7.99 1.04 -6.98
C LEU A 55 -8.50 1.78 -8.22
N GLU A 56 -8.32 3.08 -8.28
CA GLU A 56 -8.55 3.84 -9.51
C GLU A 56 -7.35 3.76 -10.45
N LEU A 57 -6.20 3.32 -9.95
CA LEU A 57 -4.98 3.14 -10.73
C LEU A 57 -4.77 1.69 -11.15
N ALA A 58 -5.09 0.75 -10.27
CA ALA A 58 -4.87 -0.68 -10.47
C ALA A 58 -6.19 -1.44 -10.33
N ALA A 59 -6.47 -2.33 -11.26
CA ALA A 59 -7.62 -3.22 -11.15
C ALA A 59 -7.39 -4.25 -10.05
N LEU A 60 -8.48 -4.83 -9.54
CA LEU A 60 -8.39 -5.88 -8.52
C LEU A 60 -7.57 -7.08 -8.98
N SER A 61 -7.65 -7.43 -10.27
CA SER A 61 -6.83 -8.51 -10.83
C SER A 61 -5.34 -8.19 -10.75
N GLU A 62 -4.98 -6.92 -10.92
CA GLU A 62 -3.57 -6.50 -10.78
C GLU A 62 -3.11 -6.54 -9.34
N VAL A 63 -3.98 -6.17 -8.41
CA VAL A 63 -3.71 -6.29 -6.97
C VAL A 63 -3.47 -7.76 -6.60
N GLN A 64 -4.30 -8.65 -7.12
CA GLN A 64 -4.15 -10.08 -6.88
C GLN A 64 -2.82 -10.61 -7.41
N GLN A 65 -2.44 -10.19 -8.62
CA GLN A 65 -1.16 -10.58 -9.21
C GLN A 65 0.02 -10.07 -8.38
N LEU A 66 -0.05 -8.82 -7.94
CA LEU A 66 1.00 -8.24 -7.10
C LEU A 66 1.13 -8.99 -5.77
N LYS A 67 0.01 -9.38 -5.17
CA LYS A 67 0.04 -10.15 -3.92
C LYS A 67 0.65 -11.53 -4.13
N GLN A 68 0.37 -12.17 -5.24
CA GLN A 68 0.98 -13.45 -5.57
C GLN A 68 2.47 -13.32 -5.84
N GLU A 69 2.86 -12.27 -6.54
CA GLU A 69 4.24 -12.00 -6.90
C GLU A 69 5.10 -11.58 -5.70
N PHE A 70 4.51 -10.79 -4.81
CA PHE A 70 5.19 -10.22 -3.64
C PHE A 70 4.44 -10.61 -2.36
N ALA A 71 4.39 -11.91 -2.09
CA ALA A 71 3.55 -12.45 -1.02
C ALA A 71 3.86 -11.87 0.37
N ALA A 72 5.11 -11.49 0.61
CA ALA A 72 5.52 -10.94 1.91
C ALA A 72 5.18 -9.45 2.06
N THR A 73 4.83 -8.76 0.98
CA THR A 73 4.46 -7.35 1.03
C THR A 73 2.99 -7.22 1.40
N THR A 74 2.70 -6.40 2.39
CA THR A 74 1.31 -6.12 2.78
C THR A 74 0.73 -5.11 1.81
N ILE A 75 -0.47 -5.38 1.32
CA ILE A 75 -1.16 -4.47 0.41
C ILE A 75 -2.30 -3.80 1.14
N VAL A 76 -2.34 -2.46 1.08
CA VAL A 76 -3.44 -1.64 1.54
C VAL A 76 -4.02 -0.95 0.31
N CYS A 77 -5.29 -1.19 0.02
CA CYS A 77 -5.95 -0.53 -1.09
C CYS A 77 -6.58 0.78 -0.63
N THR A 78 -6.66 1.74 -1.54
CA THR A 78 -7.37 2.99 -1.30
C THR A 78 -8.34 3.27 -2.42
N HIS A 79 -9.39 4.00 -2.12
CA HIS A 79 -10.34 4.48 -3.10
C HIS A 79 -11.12 5.65 -2.48
N ARG A 80 -11.50 6.61 -3.30
CA ARG A 80 -12.26 7.76 -2.78
C ARG A 80 -13.68 7.38 -2.36
N LEU A 81 -14.19 6.22 -2.81
CA LEU A 81 -15.53 5.73 -2.48
C LEU A 81 -15.47 4.35 -1.82
N ALA A 82 -14.50 4.12 -0.96
CA ALA A 82 -14.27 2.80 -0.34
C ALA A 82 -15.49 2.33 0.47
N ASP A 83 -16.43 1.69 -0.20
CA ASP A 83 -17.63 1.12 0.41
C ASP A 83 -17.40 -0.34 0.81
N GLU A 84 -18.43 -0.96 1.40
CA GLU A 84 -18.35 -2.34 1.88
C GLU A 84 -18.04 -3.34 0.75
N THR A 85 -18.64 -3.16 -0.41
CA THR A 85 -18.42 -4.06 -1.54
C THR A 85 -16.97 -3.98 -2.01
N MET A 86 -16.46 -2.77 -2.13
CA MET A 86 -15.06 -2.55 -2.53
C MET A 86 -14.09 -3.10 -1.51
N TRP A 87 -14.39 -2.90 -0.23
CA TRP A 87 -13.60 -3.44 0.86
C TRP A 87 -13.52 -4.97 0.77
N ALA A 88 -14.67 -5.63 0.62
CA ALA A 88 -14.71 -7.09 0.52
C ALA A 88 -13.93 -7.60 -0.70
N ASN A 89 -14.06 -6.92 -1.84
CA ASN A 89 -13.36 -7.29 -3.06
C ASN A 89 -11.84 -7.10 -2.93
N ALA A 90 -11.41 -6.03 -2.26
CA ALA A 90 -10.00 -5.78 -2.02
C ALA A 90 -9.39 -6.87 -1.13
N LEU A 91 -10.09 -7.25 -0.06
CA LEU A 91 -9.62 -8.33 0.80
C LEU A 91 -9.54 -9.66 0.04
N ALA A 92 -10.52 -9.94 -0.82
CA ALA A 92 -10.51 -11.15 -1.64
C ALA A 92 -9.33 -11.17 -2.62
N ALA A 93 -8.87 -10.00 -3.06
CA ALA A 93 -7.70 -9.87 -3.93
C ALA A 93 -6.37 -9.97 -3.17
N GLY A 94 -6.39 -9.98 -1.86
CA GLY A 94 -5.20 -10.15 -1.03
C GLY A 94 -4.78 -8.92 -0.23
N ALA A 95 -5.54 -7.82 -0.30
CA ALA A 95 -5.25 -6.65 0.52
C ALA A 95 -5.63 -6.90 1.98
N ILE A 96 -4.93 -6.24 2.88
CA ILE A 96 -5.26 -6.32 4.31
C ILE A 96 -6.41 -5.39 4.67
N ASP A 97 -6.59 -4.33 3.90
CA ASP A 97 -7.66 -3.36 4.14
C ASP A 97 -7.90 -2.53 2.88
N CYS A 98 -9.03 -1.82 2.88
CA CYS A 98 -9.35 -0.84 1.84
C CYS A 98 -9.87 0.41 2.53
N CYS A 99 -9.16 1.52 2.36
CA CYS A 99 -9.41 2.76 3.07
C CYS A 99 -9.79 3.88 2.11
N TYR A 100 -10.47 4.90 2.61
CA TYR A 100 -10.61 6.13 1.82
C TYR A 100 -9.22 6.74 1.60
N ALA A 101 -8.98 7.23 0.39
CA ALA A 101 -7.68 7.82 0.04
C ALA A 101 -7.32 9.02 0.91
N SER A 102 -8.31 9.71 1.46
CA SER A 102 -8.11 10.86 2.35
C SER A 102 -7.96 10.47 3.82
N ASP A 103 -8.19 9.22 4.17
CA ASP A 103 -8.16 8.78 5.58
C ASP A 103 -6.77 8.24 5.93
N VAL A 104 -5.85 9.17 6.15
CA VAL A 104 -4.46 8.84 6.49
C VAL A 104 -4.38 7.98 7.75
N ARG A 105 -5.22 8.26 8.73
CA ARG A 105 -5.20 7.52 9.99
C ARG A 105 -5.51 6.04 9.78
N ALA A 106 -6.53 5.74 8.98
CA ALA A 106 -6.88 4.35 8.69
C ALA A 106 -5.78 3.66 7.90
N ILE A 107 -5.17 4.37 6.94
CA ILE A 107 -4.07 3.85 6.15
C ILE A 107 -2.87 3.53 7.03
N VAL A 108 -2.51 4.42 7.95
CA VAL A 108 -1.41 4.22 8.88
C VAL A 108 -1.69 3.01 9.78
N LEU A 109 -2.91 2.89 10.30
CA LEU A 109 -3.28 1.75 11.14
C LEU A 109 -3.15 0.43 10.39
N ALA A 110 -3.66 0.36 9.17
CA ALA A 110 -3.59 -0.84 8.35
C ALA A 110 -2.14 -1.21 8.05
N ALA A 111 -1.35 -0.24 7.62
CA ALA A 111 0.06 -0.44 7.30
C ALA A 111 0.87 -0.84 8.53
N SER A 112 0.52 -0.31 9.69
CA SER A 112 1.25 -0.55 10.94
C SER A 112 1.10 -1.98 11.47
N GLN A 113 0.13 -2.73 10.97
CA GLN A 113 -0.04 -4.13 11.33
C GLN A 113 0.97 -5.03 10.63
N THR A 114 1.74 -4.49 9.71
CA THR A 114 2.73 -5.23 8.95
C THR A 114 4.00 -5.45 9.77
N LYS A 115 4.54 -6.66 9.72
CA LYS A 115 5.86 -6.93 10.30
C LYS A 115 6.94 -6.56 9.29
N PRO A 116 8.01 -5.86 9.71
CA PRO A 116 9.10 -5.51 8.79
C PRO A 116 9.73 -6.76 8.17
N LEU A 117 10.04 -6.69 6.88
CA LEU A 117 10.72 -7.78 6.17
C LEU A 117 12.11 -8.04 6.73
N SER A 118 12.74 -7.02 7.28
CA SER A 118 14.05 -7.13 7.89
C SER A 118 14.08 -8.01 9.14
N HIS A 119 12.92 -8.37 9.70
CA HIS A 119 12.80 -9.25 10.86
C HIS A 119 12.53 -10.68 10.46
N ALA A 120 12.84 -10.99 9.31
CA ALA A 120 12.60 -12.29 8.83
C ALA A 120 13.05 -13.35 9.79
N HIS A 121 13.12 -13.70 10.52
CA HIS A 121 13.40 -14.51 11.31
C HIS A 121 13.22 -14.78 12.23
N ALA A 122 12.94 -14.39 12.41
CA ALA A 122 13.08 -14.61 13.38
C ALA A 122 12.69 -15.67 14.11
N ALA A 123 12.83 -16.14 14.26
CA ALA A 123 12.53 -17.08 15.07
C ALA A 123 12.21 -18.05 15.24
#